data_fcca19b429411af7948cc92f4a633830
#
_entry.id   fcca19b429411af7948cc92f4a633830
#
_cell.length_a   1.000
_cell.length_b   1.000
_cell.length_c   1.000
_cell.angle_alpha   90.00
_cell.angle_beta   90.00
_cell.angle_gamma   90.00
#
_symmetry.space_group_name_H-M   'P 1'
#
loop_
_entity.id
_entity.type
_entity.pdbx_description
1 polymer ?
#
loop_
_entity_poly.entity_id
_entity_poly.type
_entity_poly.pdbx_seq_one_letter_code
_entity_poly.pdbx_strand_id
1 'polypeptide(L)'
;MTGQFTATQASGEVYALGEGPVWDPGRQRLLWVDIDAAAVHEGRLDPATGAVAATTAHTFGTAGNTAGGAAGGAAAGAAAGAAGNTVGAVAVSADGQLVVAEREVLTRVDTAGRRTELARVLPPGAPSRLNDGAVDPAGRFLIGSMALDDRKGQEVLARLDGTACVRLDDNLTLSNGLAWSPAGDRLYSIDSTPHVVWERDYDPATGETGPRRELFRLTDGMPDGMCADIEGNLWIAIFGGGRVECRDPGGRLLATVEVGAPNVTCPAFAGPDLDVLVITTSSSGVDLAEHPGSGHLFTARVGVRGLATPYWVPPQW
;
A
#
# COMPACT_ATOMS: atom_id res chain seq x y z
N MET A 1 -21.01 -13.78 -16.13
CA MET A 1 -21.50 -12.47 -15.65
C MET A 1 -20.41 -11.92 -14.73
N THR A 2 -20.03 -10.67 -14.89
CA THR A 2 -19.06 -9.99 -14.02
C THR A 2 -19.72 -9.68 -12.68
N GLY A 3 -19.06 -9.99 -11.55
CA GLY A 3 -19.56 -9.64 -10.22
C GLY A 3 -19.61 -8.12 -10.03
N GLN A 4 -20.66 -7.61 -9.38
CA GLN A 4 -20.79 -6.18 -9.05
C GLN A 4 -21.02 -6.05 -7.54
N PHE A 5 -20.18 -5.22 -6.92
CA PHE A 5 -20.23 -4.96 -5.48
C PHE A 5 -20.17 -3.45 -5.23
N THR A 6 -20.60 -3.02 -4.06
CA THR A 6 -20.48 -1.62 -3.62
C THR A 6 -19.79 -1.61 -2.26
N ALA A 7 -18.76 -0.79 -2.13
CA ALA A 7 -18.08 -0.59 -0.87
C ALA A 7 -18.86 0.41 0.01
N THR A 8 -18.79 0.21 1.31
CA THR A 8 -19.37 1.09 2.31
C THR A 8 -18.26 1.87 3.00
N GLN A 9 -18.46 3.18 3.24
CA GLN A 9 -17.53 3.99 4.02
C GLN A 9 -17.35 3.37 5.41
N ALA A 10 -16.09 3.15 5.80
CA ALA A 10 -15.73 2.41 7.00
C ALA A 10 -15.10 3.29 8.09
N SER A 11 -14.50 4.43 7.75
CA SER A 11 -13.87 5.35 8.73
C SER A 11 -14.60 6.69 8.84
N GLY A 12 -14.41 7.36 9.97
CA GLY A 12 -14.86 8.74 10.18
C GLY A 12 -13.80 9.78 9.80
N GLU A 13 -12.53 9.40 9.83
CA GLU A 13 -11.39 10.26 9.53
C GLU A 13 -11.18 10.39 8.01
N VAL A 14 -10.64 11.55 7.59
CA VAL A 14 -10.27 11.85 6.20
C VAL A 14 -8.75 11.91 6.09
N TYR A 15 -8.18 11.13 5.19
CA TYR A 15 -6.75 11.06 4.89
C TYR A 15 -6.44 11.83 3.60
N ALA A 16 -5.34 12.58 3.59
CA ALA A 16 -4.91 13.30 2.40
C ALA A 16 -4.56 12.31 1.28
N LEU A 17 -3.74 11.33 1.60
CA LEU A 17 -3.39 10.23 0.70
C LEU A 17 -3.32 8.94 1.52
N GLY A 18 -4.50 8.36 1.82
CA GLY A 18 -4.62 7.07 2.48
C GLY A 18 -4.11 5.96 1.58
N GLU A 19 -3.21 5.07 2.08
CA GLU A 19 -2.54 4.04 1.29
C GLU A 19 -2.16 2.82 2.09
N GLY A 20 -1.77 1.76 1.38
CA GLY A 20 -1.08 0.58 1.88
C GLY A 20 -1.73 -0.09 3.10
N PRO A 21 -3.01 -0.51 3.05
CA PRO A 21 -3.65 -1.17 4.19
C PRO A 21 -3.03 -2.55 4.43
N VAL A 22 -2.68 -2.83 5.70
CA VAL A 22 -2.05 -4.07 6.14
C VAL A 22 -2.81 -4.65 7.33
N TRP A 23 -3.23 -5.90 7.24
CA TRP A 23 -3.85 -6.62 8.35
C TRP A 23 -2.80 -7.32 9.21
N ASP A 24 -2.79 -7.06 10.52
CA ASP A 24 -1.97 -7.75 11.52
C ASP A 24 -2.86 -8.80 12.26
N PRO A 25 -2.84 -10.06 11.82
CA PRO A 25 -3.72 -11.07 12.39
C PRO A 25 -3.37 -11.40 13.85
N GLY A 26 -2.10 -11.31 14.26
CA GLY A 26 -1.66 -11.60 15.62
C GLY A 26 -2.17 -10.58 16.64
N ARG A 27 -2.41 -9.33 16.22
CA ARG A 27 -2.90 -8.24 17.09
C ARG A 27 -4.31 -7.80 16.73
N GLN A 28 -4.93 -8.43 15.71
CA GLN A 28 -6.28 -8.11 15.23
C GLN A 28 -6.43 -6.60 15.00
N ARG A 29 -5.48 -6.02 14.25
CA ARG A 29 -5.47 -4.60 13.91
C ARG A 29 -5.18 -4.39 12.43
N LEU A 30 -5.70 -3.28 11.93
CA LEU A 30 -5.40 -2.76 10.61
C LEU A 30 -4.34 -1.67 10.75
N LEU A 31 -3.34 -1.66 9.86
CA LEU A 31 -2.42 -0.54 9.67
C LEU A 31 -2.65 0.04 8.28
N TRP A 32 -2.42 1.34 8.12
CA TRP A 32 -2.38 2.04 6.82
C TRP A 32 -1.53 3.29 6.95
N VAL A 33 -1.19 3.91 5.85
CA VAL A 33 -0.44 5.18 5.85
C VAL A 33 -1.31 6.33 5.36
N ASP A 34 -0.99 7.55 5.80
CA ASP A 34 -1.30 8.79 5.10
C ASP A 34 0.04 9.36 4.60
N ILE A 35 0.28 9.20 3.30
CA ILE A 35 1.58 9.49 2.70
C ILE A 35 1.94 10.97 2.91
N ASP A 36 1.01 11.86 2.62
CA ASP A 36 1.22 13.30 2.64
C ASP A 36 1.33 13.85 4.08
N ALA A 37 0.63 13.21 5.02
CA ALA A 37 0.77 13.51 6.44
C ALA A 37 2.03 12.88 7.08
N ALA A 38 2.79 12.09 6.34
CA ALA A 38 3.92 11.29 6.83
C ALA A 38 3.54 10.49 8.09
N ALA A 39 2.46 9.74 8.03
CA ALA A 39 1.91 9.05 9.18
C ALA A 39 1.60 7.57 8.88
N VAL A 40 1.84 6.72 9.88
CA VAL A 40 1.30 5.36 9.97
C VAL A 40 0.13 5.39 10.95
N HIS A 41 -1.01 4.90 10.53
CA HIS A 41 -2.21 4.77 11.35
C HIS A 41 -2.43 3.31 11.74
N GLU A 42 -3.00 3.12 12.93
CA GLU A 42 -3.49 1.83 13.40
C GLU A 42 -4.97 1.95 13.75
N GLY A 43 -5.72 0.89 13.53
CA GLY A 43 -7.13 0.85 13.83
C GLY A 43 -7.64 -0.56 14.06
N ARG A 44 -8.88 -0.64 14.52
CA ARG A 44 -9.60 -1.89 14.68
C ARG A 44 -10.68 -2.00 13.62
N LEU A 45 -10.71 -3.15 12.98
CA LEU A 45 -11.78 -3.54 12.07
C LEU A 45 -12.84 -4.30 12.87
N ASP A 46 -14.08 -3.87 12.79
CA ASP A 46 -15.22 -4.70 13.20
C ASP A 46 -15.59 -5.65 12.06
N PRO A 47 -15.32 -6.94 12.18
CA PRO A 47 -15.58 -7.87 11.07
C PRO A 47 -17.06 -8.08 10.80
N ALA A 48 -17.96 -7.72 11.69
CA ALA A 48 -19.39 -7.88 11.47
C ALA A 48 -19.98 -6.74 10.62
N THR A 49 -19.54 -5.51 10.88
CA THR A 49 -20.06 -4.29 10.22
C THR A 49 -19.16 -3.77 9.11
N GLY A 50 -17.88 -4.14 9.11
CA GLY A 50 -16.84 -3.58 8.25
C GLY A 50 -16.32 -2.21 8.71
N ALA A 51 -16.80 -1.67 9.83
CA ALA A 51 -16.35 -0.39 10.35
C ALA A 51 -14.89 -0.45 10.82
N VAL A 52 -14.15 0.63 10.57
CA VAL A 52 -12.77 0.81 11.00
C VAL A 52 -12.68 1.99 11.94
N ALA A 53 -12.24 1.75 13.17
CA ALA A 53 -11.99 2.79 14.16
C ALA A 53 -10.48 3.01 14.31
N ALA A 54 -9.98 4.18 13.92
CA ALA A 54 -8.59 4.56 14.15
C ALA A 54 -8.29 4.63 15.65
N THR A 55 -7.15 4.09 16.08
CA THR A 55 -6.75 4.03 17.49
C THR A 55 -5.48 4.79 17.78
N THR A 56 -4.54 4.80 16.85
CA THR A 56 -3.21 5.39 17.03
C THR A 56 -2.71 5.94 15.69
N ALA A 57 -1.94 7.02 15.75
CA ALA A 57 -1.18 7.55 14.63
C ALA A 57 0.27 7.79 15.05
N HIS A 58 1.20 7.33 14.23
CA HIS A 58 2.64 7.54 14.38
C HIS A 58 3.11 8.48 13.28
N THR A 59 3.53 9.69 13.62
CA THR A 59 3.99 10.69 12.64
C THR A 59 5.50 10.65 12.44
N PHE A 60 5.95 10.84 11.20
CA PHE A 60 7.34 10.79 10.76
C PHE A 60 7.81 12.16 10.20
N GLY A 61 7.49 13.25 10.91
CA GLY A 61 7.89 14.61 10.52
C GLY A 61 9.39 14.91 10.72
N THR A 62 9.86 16.01 10.16
CA THR A 62 11.24 16.51 10.34
C THR A 62 11.60 16.63 11.83
N ALA A 63 12.75 16.09 12.18
CA ALA A 63 13.34 15.93 13.51
C ALA A 63 12.83 16.88 14.62
N GLY A 64 11.89 16.37 15.38
CA GLY A 64 11.48 16.88 16.68
C GLY A 64 10.96 15.69 17.47
N ASN A 65 11.84 15.09 18.26
CA ASN A 65 11.59 13.95 19.12
C ASN A 65 10.47 14.29 20.12
N THR A 66 9.22 13.85 19.86
CA THR A 66 8.19 13.77 20.91
C THR A 66 7.37 12.52 20.74
N ALA A 67 7.64 11.59 21.64
CA ALA A 67 6.73 10.50 21.95
C ALA A 67 5.46 11.10 22.58
N GLY A 68 4.30 10.66 22.12
CA GLY A 68 3.03 10.74 22.84
C GLY A 68 2.22 12.01 22.62
N GLY A 69 1.01 11.84 22.14
CA GLY A 69 -0.03 12.86 22.18
C GLY A 69 -1.26 12.45 21.41
N ALA A 70 -2.33 12.16 22.14
CA ALA A 70 -3.65 11.85 21.66
C ALA A 70 -4.24 12.96 20.79
N ALA A 71 -5.04 12.53 19.83
CA ALA A 71 -6.15 13.15 19.13
C ALA A 71 -6.40 14.65 19.36
N GLY A 72 -6.37 15.38 18.27
CA GLY A 72 -6.93 16.74 18.24
C GLY A 72 -6.99 17.27 16.81
N GLY A 73 -8.16 17.30 16.29
CA GLY A 73 -8.74 17.76 15.07
C GLY A 73 -8.12 18.87 14.24
N ALA A 74 -8.45 18.73 13.00
CA ALA A 74 -8.74 19.73 11.98
C ALA A 74 -7.60 20.48 11.28
N ALA A 75 -7.69 20.33 10.01
CA ALA A 75 -7.68 21.33 8.95
C ALA A 75 -6.43 21.50 8.11
N ALA A 76 -6.77 21.55 6.87
CA ALA A 76 -6.16 22.24 5.76
C ALA A 76 -5.09 21.47 4.99
N GLY A 77 -5.55 21.07 3.77
CA GLY A 77 -4.71 20.65 2.67
C GLY A 77 -3.54 21.58 2.47
N ALA A 78 -2.36 21.06 2.61
CA ALA A 78 -1.15 21.69 2.11
C ALA A 78 -0.74 20.92 0.87
N ALA A 79 -0.71 21.60 -0.27
CA ALA A 79 -0.14 21.10 -1.50
C ALA A 79 1.23 20.45 -1.20
N ALA A 80 1.42 19.22 -1.68
CA ALA A 80 2.70 18.52 -1.64
C ALA A 80 3.76 19.35 -2.39
N GLY A 81 4.43 20.24 -1.71
CA GLY A 81 5.51 21.10 -2.16
C GLY A 81 6.76 20.71 -1.42
N ALA A 82 7.67 20.04 -2.09
CA ALA A 82 9.11 20.01 -1.95
C ALA A 82 9.69 20.43 -0.56
N ALA A 83 9.62 19.66 0.51
CA ALA A 83 10.54 19.64 1.64
C ALA A 83 10.10 18.78 2.83
N GLY A 84 8.91 18.19 2.83
CA GLY A 84 8.41 17.38 3.94
C GLY A 84 8.84 15.91 3.81
N ASN A 85 8.89 15.19 4.95
CA ASN A 85 8.95 13.75 4.94
C ASN A 85 7.62 13.17 4.44
N THR A 86 7.64 11.95 3.88
CA THR A 86 6.46 11.17 3.49
C THR A 86 6.61 9.77 4.03
N VAL A 87 5.51 9.04 4.13
CA VAL A 87 5.51 7.61 4.49
C VAL A 87 4.72 6.85 3.43
N GLY A 88 5.43 6.17 2.52
CA GLY A 88 4.82 5.48 1.37
C GLY A 88 4.20 4.15 1.73
N ALA A 89 4.80 3.40 2.64
CA ALA A 89 4.32 2.07 3.00
C ALA A 89 4.74 1.67 4.41
N VAL A 90 4.05 0.67 4.97
CA VAL A 90 4.36 0.06 6.25
C VAL A 90 4.20 -1.46 6.16
N ALA A 91 5.05 -2.19 6.88
CA ALA A 91 4.79 -3.61 7.17
C ALA A 91 5.09 -3.93 8.63
N VAL A 92 4.51 -5.00 9.12
CA VAL A 92 4.59 -5.42 10.52
C VAL A 92 5.26 -6.79 10.65
N SER A 93 6.05 -6.97 11.70
CA SER A 93 6.65 -8.25 12.08
C SER A 93 5.78 -9.03 13.06
N ALA A 94 6.03 -10.32 13.20
CA ALA A 94 5.28 -11.18 14.11
C ALA A 94 5.34 -10.71 15.58
N ASP A 95 6.43 -10.08 16.00
CA ASP A 95 6.58 -9.51 17.34
C ASP A 95 6.07 -8.04 17.46
N GLY A 96 5.62 -7.44 16.35
CA GLY A 96 4.95 -6.14 16.33
C GLY A 96 5.83 -4.94 16.00
N GLN A 97 7.08 -5.17 15.60
CA GLN A 97 7.92 -4.13 15.06
C GLN A 97 7.40 -3.72 13.68
N LEU A 98 7.71 -2.49 13.25
CA LEU A 98 7.34 -2.01 11.94
C LEU A 98 8.59 -1.76 11.09
N VAL A 99 8.48 -1.99 9.80
CA VAL A 99 9.31 -1.33 8.79
C VAL A 99 8.45 -0.28 8.10
N VAL A 100 8.97 0.94 8.03
CA VAL A 100 8.27 2.11 7.49
C VAL A 100 9.11 2.70 6.37
N ALA A 101 8.50 2.85 5.20
CA ALA A 101 9.14 3.48 4.05
C ALA A 101 8.93 5.00 4.12
N GLU A 102 9.91 5.69 4.70
CA GLU A 102 9.96 7.15 4.67
C GLU A 102 10.38 7.64 3.27
N ARG A 103 10.47 8.94 3.06
CA ARG A 103 10.72 9.52 1.73
C ARG A 103 11.86 8.83 0.94
N GLU A 104 13.00 8.53 1.59
CA GLU A 104 14.20 8.00 0.93
C GLU A 104 14.79 6.76 1.61
N VAL A 105 14.29 6.45 2.81
CA VAL A 105 14.89 5.43 3.68
C VAL A 105 13.84 4.47 4.22
N LEU A 106 14.27 3.28 4.58
CA LEU A 106 13.50 2.33 5.36
C LEU A 106 13.88 2.47 6.83
N THR A 107 12.89 2.70 7.69
CA THR A 107 13.06 2.86 9.13
C THR A 107 12.38 1.72 9.87
N ARG A 108 13.11 1.07 10.78
CA ARG A 108 12.54 0.15 11.76
C ARG A 108 11.98 0.94 12.93
N VAL A 109 10.79 0.59 13.38
CA VAL A 109 10.20 1.05 14.62
C VAL A 109 10.05 -0.15 15.54
N ASP A 110 10.76 -0.19 16.67
CA ASP A 110 10.63 -1.29 17.62
C ASP A 110 9.35 -1.15 18.47
N THR A 111 9.05 -2.16 19.25
CA THR A 111 7.84 -2.20 20.10
C THR A 111 7.81 -1.14 21.21
N ALA A 112 8.94 -0.49 21.47
CA ALA A 112 9.06 0.66 22.38
C ALA A 112 8.93 2.01 21.63
N GLY A 113 8.70 1.98 20.30
CA GLY A 113 8.59 3.18 19.46
C GLY A 113 9.92 3.80 19.07
N ARG A 114 11.06 3.14 19.35
CA ARG A 114 12.39 3.64 18.96
C ARG A 114 12.59 3.39 17.47
N ARG A 115 13.08 4.41 16.77
CA ARG A 115 13.32 4.41 15.32
C ARG A 115 14.80 4.20 15.02
N THR A 116 15.07 3.39 14.01
CA THR A 116 16.41 3.10 13.50
C THR A 116 16.36 3.00 11.98
N GLU A 117 17.16 3.80 11.28
CA GLU A 117 17.34 3.67 9.82
C GLU A 117 17.93 2.28 9.53
N LEU A 118 17.25 1.51 8.68
CA LEU A 118 17.68 0.19 8.22
C LEU A 118 18.51 0.29 6.95
N ALA A 119 17.99 1.01 5.98
CA ALA A 119 18.60 1.11 4.66
C ALA A 119 18.15 2.39 3.95
N ARG A 120 19.05 2.95 3.14
CA ARG A 120 18.73 4.02 2.21
C ARG A 120 18.45 3.43 0.83
N VAL A 121 17.27 3.73 0.29
CA VAL A 121 16.83 3.26 -1.03
C VAL A 121 17.11 4.30 -2.10
N LEU A 122 16.77 5.57 -1.82
CA LEU A 122 16.97 6.68 -2.76
C LEU A 122 18.13 7.57 -2.31
N PRO A 123 18.86 8.19 -3.24
CA PRO A 123 19.89 9.19 -2.90
C PRO A 123 19.30 10.34 -2.07
N PRO A 124 20.09 10.94 -1.16
CA PRO A 124 19.63 12.11 -0.41
C PRO A 124 19.23 13.27 -1.32
N GLY A 125 18.02 13.81 -1.10
CA GLY A 125 17.49 14.92 -1.89
C GLY A 125 17.07 14.53 -3.29
N ALA A 126 16.87 13.23 -3.56
CA ALA A 126 16.31 12.79 -4.85
C ALA A 126 14.96 13.47 -5.09
N PRO A 127 14.67 13.88 -6.34
CA PRO A 127 13.36 14.37 -6.72
C PRO A 127 12.36 13.18 -6.87
N SER A 128 12.39 12.27 -5.88
CA SER A 128 11.55 11.08 -5.75
C SER A 128 11.16 10.87 -4.32
N ARG A 129 10.20 9.98 -4.10
CA ARG A 129 9.89 9.40 -2.80
C ARG A 129 9.64 7.90 -2.91
N LEU A 130 9.78 7.19 -1.81
CA LEU A 130 9.26 5.83 -1.71
C LEU A 130 7.73 5.86 -1.78
N ASN A 131 7.14 4.86 -2.41
CA ASN A 131 5.73 4.78 -2.72
C ASN A 131 5.12 3.52 -2.10
N ASP A 132 4.63 2.59 -2.90
CA ASP A 132 3.99 1.38 -2.43
C ASP A 132 5.00 0.26 -2.15
N GLY A 133 4.67 -0.60 -1.18
CA GLY A 133 5.53 -1.71 -0.78
C GLY A 133 4.75 -2.84 -0.13
N ALA A 134 5.30 -4.05 -0.24
CA ALA A 134 4.69 -5.26 0.30
C ALA A 134 5.73 -6.24 0.82
N VAL A 135 5.28 -7.19 1.64
CA VAL A 135 6.12 -8.28 2.17
C VAL A 135 5.97 -9.51 1.29
N ASP A 136 7.09 -10.09 0.88
CA ASP A 136 7.12 -11.31 0.09
C ASP A 136 6.76 -12.56 0.93
N PRO A 137 6.52 -13.73 0.30
CA PRO A 137 6.16 -14.95 1.02
C PRO A 137 7.15 -15.42 2.10
N ALA A 138 8.41 -14.96 2.06
CA ALA A 138 9.44 -15.30 3.05
C ALA A 138 9.71 -14.18 4.07
N GLY A 139 8.95 -13.09 4.02
CA GLY A 139 9.06 -12.00 5.00
C GLY A 139 10.03 -10.88 4.61
N ARG A 140 10.51 -10.81 3.36
CA ARG A 140 11.34 -9.71 2.87
C ARG A 140 10.47 -8.55 2.40
N PHE A 141 10.85 -7.33 2.74
CA PHE A 141 10.09 -6.14 2.34
C PHE A 141 10.55 -5.62 0.98
N LEU A 142 9.62 -5.48 0.05
CA LEU A 142 9.82 -4.84 -1.25
C LEU A 142 9.21 -3.44 -1.21
N ILE A 143 9.88 -2.49 -1.88
CA ILE A 143 9.48 -1.09 -1.90
C ILE A 143 9.74 -0.47 -3.25
N GLY A 144 8.77 0.24 -3.77
CA GLY A 144 8.87 1.01 -5.00
C GLY A 144 9.08 2.49 -4.75
N SER A 145 9.39 3.23 -5.82
CA SER A 145 9.49 4.68 -5.79
C SER A 145 8.65 5.35 -6.87
N MET A 146 8.43 6.65 -6.69
CA MET A 146 7.83 7.52 -7.70
C MET A 146 8.58 8.84 -7.82
N ALA A 147 8.60 9.40 -9.02
CA ALA A 147 9.13 10.73 -9.29
C ALA A 147 8.19 11.82 -8.73
N LEU A 148 8.77 12.91 -8.24
CA LEU A 148 8.08 14.14 -7.82
C LEU A 148 8.17 15.24 -8.90
N ASP A 149 8.72 14.89 -10.03
CA ASP A 149 8.84 15.69 -11.24
C ASP A 149 8.29 14.88 -12.44
N ASP A 150 8.33 15.42 -13.63
CA ASP A 150 7.75 14.77 -14.82
C ASP A 150 8.65 13.71 -15.48
N ARG A 151 9.77 13.32 -14.84
CA ARG A 151 10.68 12.31 -15.41
C ARG A 151 10.02 10.93 -15.42
N LYS A 152 10.43 10.12 -16.38
CA LYS A 152 9.90 8.76 -16.59
C LYS A 152 11.03 7.75 -16.71
N GLY A 153 10.75 6.50 -16.32
CA GLY A 153 11.68 5.41 -16.51
C GLY A 153 12.96 5.52 -15.67
N GLN A 154 12.90 6.14 -14.48
CA GLN A 154 14.05 6.31 -13.58
C GLN A 154 13.73 5.89 -12.14
N GLU A 155 12.52 5.38 -11.92
CA GLU A 155 12.10 4.93 -10.60
C GLU A 155 12.40 3.44 -10.41
N VAL A 156 12.44 3.03 -9.15
CA VAL A 156 12.95 1.72 -8.76
C VAL A 156 11.90 0.85 -8.10
N LEU A 157 12.09 -0.46 -8.20
CA LEU A 157 11.60 -1.46 -7.27
C LEU A 157 12.80 -2.10 -6.60
N ALA A 158 12.85 -2.10 -5.28
CA ALA A 158 13.94 -2.65 -4.49
C ALA A 158 13.43 -3.62 -3.42
N ARG A 159 14.25 -4.59 -3.04
CA ARG A 159 14.01 -5.52 -1.94
C ARG A 159 15.00 -5.25 -0.82
N LEU A 160 14.51 -5.21 0.42
CA LEU A 160 15.34 -5.11 1.62
C LEU A 160 15.92 -6.49 1.96
N ASP A 161 17.23 -6.62 1.90
CA ASP A 161 18.00 -7.80 2.30
C ASP A 161 18.92 -7.42 3.48
N GLY A 162 18.54 -7.76 4.69
CA GLY A 162 19.23 -7.30 5.90
C GLY A 162 19.17 -5.78 6.02
N THR A 163 20.31 -5.10 5.86
CA THR A 163 20.43 -3.64 5.85
C THR A 163 20.81 -3.08 4.48
N ALA A 164 20.77 -3.89 3.44
CA ALA A 164 21.03 -3.48 2.07
C ALA A 164 19.74 -3.56 1.23
N CYS A 165 19.66 -2.75 0.18
CA CYS A 165 18.59 -2.81 -0.79
C CYS A 165 19.12 -3.38 -2.11
N VAL A 166 18.52 -4.48 -2.57
CA VAL A 166 18.76 -5.06 -3.88
C VAL A 166 17.75 -4.49 -4.86
N ARG A 167 18.22 -3.86 -5.94
CA ARG A 167 17.34 -3.34 -6.99
C ARG A 167 16.85 -4.48 -7.88
N LEU A 168 15.54 -4.56 -8.04
CA LEU A 168 14.87 -5.49 -8.96
C LEU A 168 14.57 -4.81 -10.30
N ASP A 169 14.18 -3.54 -10.27
CA ASP A 169 13.99 -2.66 -11.44
C ASP A 169 14.57 -1.28 -11.16
N ASP A 170 14.99 -0.58 -12.23
CA ASP A 170 15.56 0.78 -12.18
C ASP A 170 15.02 1.70 -13.30
N ASN A 171 13.96 1.28 -13.98
CA ASN A 171 13.38 1.94 -15.13
C ASN A 171 11.85 2.00 -15.08
N LEU A 172 11.28 2.10 -13.88
CA LEU A 172 9.87 2.34 -13.67
C LEU A 172 9.56 3.84 -13.73
N THR A 173 8.29 4.18 -13.88
CA THR A 173 7.84 5.58 -13.84
C THR A 173 7.11 5.89 -12.54
N LEU A 174 6.23 5.00 -12.10
CA LEU A 174 5.52 5.04 -10.82
C LEU A 174 5.30 3.62 -10.35
N SER A 175 6.19 3.14 -9.48
CA SER A 175 6.07 1.80 -8.91
C SER A 175 4.93 1.75 -7.91
N ASN A 176 3.99 0.83 -8.15
CA ASN A 176 2.80 0.63 -7.36
C ASN A 176 2.50 -0.85 -7.17
N GLY A 177 1.32 -1.19 -6.72
CA GLY A 177 0.71 -2.48 -6.48
C GLY A 177 1.65 -3.69 -6.55
N LEU A 178 1.82 -4.40 -5.45
CA LEU A 178 2.63 -5.62 -5.37
C LEU A 178 1.78 -6.78 -4.85
N ALA A 179 1.81 -7.91 -5.54
CA ALA A 179 1.13 -9.12 -5.09
C ALA A 179 1.89 -10.37 -5.54
N TRP A 180 1.63 -11.50 -4.90
CA TRP A 180 2.18 -12.79 -5.29
C TRP A 180 1.05 -13.77 -5.63
N SER A 181 1.39 -14.75 -6.47
CA SER A 181 0.53 -15.91 -6.70
C SER A 181 0.30 -16.69 -5.39
N PRO A 182 -0.76 -17.49 -5.27
CA PRO A 182 -0.99 -18.33 -4.09
C PRO A 182 0.17 -19.29 -3.79
N ALA A 183 0.91 -19.73 -4.81
CA ALA A 183 2.11 -20.56 -4.65
C ALA A 183 3.36 -19.75 -4.27
N GLY A 184 3.31 -18.41 -4.36
CA GLY A 184 4.44 -17.52 -4.11
C GLY A 184 5.49 -17.51 -5.23
N ASP A 185 5.26 -18.21 -6.33
CA ASP A 185 6.20 -18.42 -7.43
C ASP A 185 6.10 -17.40 -8.57
N ARG A 186 5.18 -16.44 -8.45
CA ARG A 186 5.00 -15.28 -9.34
C ARG A 186 4.92 -14.02 -8.50
N LEU A 187 5.65 -12.99 -8.93
CA LEU A 187 5.50 -11.63 -8.45
C LEU A 187 4.78 -10.80 -9.51
N TYR A 188 3.69 -10.16 -9.11
CA TYR A 188 2.97 -9.16 -9.88
C TYR A 188 3.34 -7.77 -9.38
N SER A 189 3.53 -6.81 -10.28
CA SER A 189 3.84 -5.42 -9.93
C SER A 189 3.20 -4.46 -10.92
N ILE A 190 2.87 -3.26 -10.46
CA ILE A 190 2.27 -2.21 -11.29
C ILE A 190 3.29 -1.11 -11.57
N ASP A 191 3.34 -0.65 -12.83
CA ASP A 191 3.84 0.68 -13.19
C ASP A 191 2.65 1.51 -13.66
N SER A 192 2.19 2.43 -12.80
CA SER A 192 0.90 3.12 -12.97
C SER A 192 0.86 4.01 -14.19
N THR A 193 1.92 4.78 -14.45
CA THR A 193 1.92 5.77 -15.55
C THR A 193 1.74 5.14 -16.94
N PRO A 194 2.43 4.03 -17.28
CA PRO A 194 2.14 3.31 -18.52
C PRO A 194 0.92 2.37 -18.41
N HIS A 195 0.22 2.32 -17.27
CA HIS A 195 -0.95 1.47 -16.99
C HIS A 195 -0.68 -0.03 -17.14
N VAL A 196 0.51 -0.50 -16.78
CA VAL A 196 0.93 -1.89 -16.97
C VAL A 196 0.92 -2.66 -15.66
N VAL A 197 0.37 -3.85 -15.70
CA VAL A 197 0.61 -4.91 -14.72
C VAL A 197 1.68 -5.83 -15.29
N TRP A 198 2.78 -5.94 -14.56
CA TRP A 198 3.92 -6.81 -14.88
C TRP A 198 3.83 -8.10 -14.10
N GLU A 199 4.35 -9.19 -14.65
CA GLU A 199 4.64 -10.41 -13.92
C GLU A 199 6.10 -10.83 -14.11
N ARG A 200 6.61 -11.62 -13.17
CA ARG A 200 7.90 -12.32 -13.28
C ARG A 200 7.88 -13.60 -12.44
N ASP A 201 8.74 -14.55 -12.82
CA ASP A 201 9.02 -15.71 -12.00
C ASP A 201 9.66 -15.23 -10.69
N TYR A 202 9.29 -15.85 -9.59
CA TYR A 202 9.77 -15.50 -8.25
C TYR A 202 10.16 -16.78 -7.49
N ASP A 203 11.36 -16.81 -6.94
CA ASP A 203 11.76 -17.88 -6.02
C ASP A 203 11.44 -17.43 -4.58
N PRO A 204 10.41 -17.97 -3.93
CA PRO A 204 10.06 -17.55 -2.58
C PRO A 204 11.15 -17.89 -1.54
N ALA A 205 12.03 -18.89 -1.79
CA ALA A 205 13.10 -19.23 -0.87
C ALA A 205 14.24 -18.20 -0.87
N THR A 206 14.66 -17.75 -2.05
CA THR A 206 15.80 -16.84 -2.23
C THR A 206 15.38 -15.40 -2.47
N GLY A 207 14.16 -15.16 -2.98
CA GLY A 207 13.69 -13.87 -3.47
C GLY A 207 14.27 -13.48 -4.82
N GLU A 208 14.96 -14.40 -5.52
CA GLU A 208 15.43 -14.16 -6.88
C GLU A 208 14.25 -14.03 -7.84
N THR A 209 14.42 -13.16 -8.84
CA THR A 209 13.38 -12.87 -9.82
C THR A 209 13.87 -13.12 -11.22
N GLY A 210 13.00 -13.67 -12.05
CA GLY A 210 13.19 -13.68 -13.50
C GLY A 210 12.96 -12.29 -14.12
N PRO A 211 13.17 -12.17 -15.45
CA PRO A 211 12.86 -10.95 -16.17
C PRO A 211 11.34 -10.65 -16.09
N ARG A 212 11.00 -9.38 -15.93
CA ARG A 212 9.59 -8.98 -15.97
C ARG A 212 9.05 -9.04 -17.40
N ARG A 213 7.77 -9.39 -17.52
CA ARG A 213 7.01 -9.39 -18.77
C ARG A 213 5.65 -8.71 -18.53
N GLU A 214 5.13 -8.04 -19.54
CA GLU A 214 3.79 -7.46 -19.46
C GLU A 214 2.76 -8.59 -19.31
N LEU A 215 1.99 -8.55 -18.20
CA LEU A 215 0.91 -9.49 -17.98
C LEU A 215 -0.33 -9.00 -18.72
N PHE A 216 -0.74 -7.77 -18.45
CA PHE A 216 -1.77 -7.05 -19.19
C PHE A 216 -1.66 -5.54 -18.97
N ARG A 217 -2.42 -4.78 -19.75
CA ARG A 217 -2.49 -3.32 -19.66
C ARG A 217 -3.92 -2.89 -19.45
N LEU A 218 -4.14 -1.94 -18.54
CA LEU A 218 -5.44 -1.32 -18.37
C LEU A 218 -5.62 -0.20 -19.40
N THR A 219 -6.81 -0.13 -19.96
CA THR A 219 -7.17 0.89 -20.97
C THR A 219 -8.08 1.97 -20.41
N ASP A 220 -8.65 1.75 -19.21
CA ASP A 220 -9.57 2.64 -18.55
C ASP A 220 -9.18 2.80 -17.07
N GLY A 221 -8.69 3.98 -16.72
CA GLY A 221 -8.21 4.33 -15.40
C GLY A 221 -6.75 3.95 -15.12
N MET A 222 -6.17 4.54 -14.12
CA MET A 222 -4.79 4.33 -13.71
C MET A 222 -4.72 3.26 -12.61
N PRO A 223 -4.07 2.11 -12.84
CA PRO A 223 -3.90 1.11 -11.79
C PRO A 223 -3.00 1.65 -10.69
N ASP A 224 -3.38 1.37 -9.43
CA ASP A 224 -2.68 1.84 -8.24
C ASP A 224 -2.26 0.67 -7.35
N GLY A 225 -2.67 0.61 -6.09
CA GLY A 225 -2.38 -0.52 -5.21
C GLY A 225 -3.10 -1.81 -5.61
N MET A 226 -2.57 -2.95 -5.18
CA MET A 226 -3.06 -4.27 -5.56
C MET A 226 -2.91 -5.30 -4.44
N CYS A 227 -3.85 -6.24 -4.36
CA CYS A 227 -3.70 -7.47 -3.58
C CYS A 227 -4.19 -8.68 -4.37
N ALA A 228 -3.90 -9.89 -3.87
CA ALA A 228 -4.38 -11.14 -4.48
C ALA A 228 -5.34 -11.89 -3.55
N ASP A 229 -6.27 -12.65 -4.15
CA ASP A 229 -7.13 -13.58 -3.42
C ASP A 229 -6.57 -15.02 -3.45
N ILE A 230 -7.22 -15.92 -2.70
CA ILE A 230 -6.80 -17.32 -2.61
C ILE A 230 -6.97 -18.10 -3.93
N GLU A 231 -7.75 -17.57 -4.87
CA GLU A 231 -7.94 -18.15 -6.21
C GLU A 231 -6.87 -17.64 -7.20
N GLY A 232 -6.03 -16.67 -6.77
CA GLY A 232 -4.96 -16.08 -7.57
C GLY A 232 -5.43 -14.91 -8.44
N ASN A 233 -6.64 -14.38 -8.23
CA ASN A 233 -7.09 -13.19 -8.94
C ASN A 233 -6.50 -11.94 -8.28
N LEU A 234 -6.30 -10.90 -9.08
CA LEU A 234 -5.72 -9.63 -8.69
C LEU A 234 -6.83 -8.59 -8.49
N TRP A 235 -6.88 -8.01 -7.29
CA TRP A 235 -7.76 -6.91 -6.93
C TRP A 235 -6.96 -5.61 -7.02
N ILE A 236 -7.31 -4.76 -7.98
CA ILE A 236 -6.53 -3.58 -8.38
C ILE A 236 -7.36 -2.34 -8.17
N ALA A 237 -6.85 -1.38 -7.38
CA ALA A 237 -7.44 -0.05 -7.27
C ALA A 237 -7.27 0.73 -8.58
N ILE A 238 -8.31 1.46 -8.96
CA ILE A 238 -8.30 2.31 -10.16
C ILE A 238 -8.37 3.77 -9.71
N PHE A 239 -7.22 4.42 -9.65
CA PHE A 239 -7.12 5.83 -9.28
C PHE A 239 -7.81 6.72 -10.32
N GLY A 240 -8.66 7.63 -9.86
CA GLY A 240 -9.52 8.44 -10.71
C GLY A 240 -10.73 7.69 -11.28
N GLY A 241 -10.82 6.37 -11.04
CA GLY A 241 -11.89 5.51 -11.58
C GLY A 241 -12.99 5.14 -10.62
N GLY A 242 -12.88 5.48 -9.33
CA GLY A 242 -13.92 5.26 -8.32
C GLY A 242 -14.22 3.78 -8.03
N ARG A 243 -13.28 2.88 -8.30
CA ARG A 243 -13.53 1.44 -8.20
C ARG A 243 -12.28 0.62 -7.90
N VAL A 244 -12.49 -0.61 -7.44
CA VAL A 244 -11.52 -1.71 -7.46
C VAL A 244 -11.96 -2.73 -8.50
N GLU A 245 -11.05 -3.22 -9.33
CA GLU A 245 -11.30 -4.27 -10.31
C GLU A 245 -10.65 -5.58 -9.87
N CYS A 246 -11.42 -6.68 -9.93
CA CYS A 246 -10.90 -8.04 -9.81
C CYS A 246 -10.65 -8.60 -11.21
N ARG A 247 -9.40 -8.98 -11.49
CA ARG A 247 -9.00 -9.57 -12.77
C ARG A 247 -8.29 -10.90 -12.56
N ASP A 248 -8.53 -11.87 -13.44
CA ASP A 248 -7.68 -13.06 -13.48
C ASP A 248 -6.28 -12.71 -14.04
N PRO A 249 -5.28 -13.59 -13.88
CA PRO A 249 -3.94 -13.36 -14.42
C PRO A 249 -3.90 -13.23 -15.95
N GLY A 250 -4.97 -13.60 -16.67
CA GLY A 250 -5.12 -13.33 -18.11
C GLY A 250 -5.62 -11.92 -18.42
N GLY A 251 -5.87 -11.08 -17.41
CA GLY A 251 -6.37 -9.71 -17.54
C GLY A 251 -7.88 -9.60 -17.70
N ARG A 252 -8.63 -10.72 -17.67
CA ARG A 252 -10.09 -10.72 -17.80
C ARG A 252 -10.74 -10.16 -16.54
N LEU A 253 -11.62 -9.16 -16.68
CA LEU A 253 -12.41 -8.58 -15.60
C LEU A 253 -13.41 -9.60 -15.08
N LEU A 254 -13.32 -9.92 -13.78
CA LEU A 254 -14.19 -10.87 -13.08
C LEU A 254 -15.23 -10.17 -12.19
N ALA A 255 -14.81 -9.08 -11.54
CA ALA A 255 -15.69 -8.30 -10.67
C ALA A 255 -15.24 -6.84 -10.58
N THR A 256 -16.18 -5.99 -10.16
CA THR A 256 -15.96 -4.57 -9.85
C THR A 256 -16.55 -4.26 -8.49
N VAL A 257 -15.83 -3.48 -7.69
CA VAL A 257 -16.31 -2.89 -6.43
C VAL A 257 -16.38 -1.39 -6.62
N GLU A 258 -17.58 -0.83 -6.68
CA GLU A 258 -17.80 0.61 -6.73
C GLU A 258 -17.47 1.24 -5.37
N VAL A 259 -16.70 2.32 -5.39
CA VAL A 259 -16.24 3.05 -4.20
C VAL A 259 -16.77 4.49 -4.27
N GLY A 260 -17.28 5.01 -3.15
CA GLY A 260 -17.86 6.34 -3.07
C GLY A 260 -16.84 7.49 -3.10
N ALA A 261 -15.68 7.28 -3.74
CA ALA A 261 -14.58 8.24 -3.89
C ALA A 261 -13.89 8.02 -5.24
N PRO A 262 -13.52 9.06 -5.99
CA PRO A 262 -12.86 8.90 -7.29
C PRO A 262 -11.45 8.31 -7.17
N ASN A 263 -10.66 8.78 -6.21
CA ASN A 263 -9.26 8.40 -6.06
C ASN A 263 -9.14 7.19 -5.10
N VAL A 264 -9.38 6.00 -5.64
CA VAL A 264 -9.18 4.73 -4.95
C VAL A 264 -7.71 4.34 -5.06
N THR A 265 -7.06 4.05 -3.93
CA THR A 265 -5.61 3.93 -3.86
C THR A 265 -5.13 2.49 -3.67
N CYS A 266 -5.58 1.77 -2.63
CA CYS A 266 -5.10 0.41 -2.40
C CYS A 266 -6.16 -0.48 -1.74
N PRO A 267 -6.39 -1.72 -2.22
CA PRO A 267 -7.19 -2.73 -1.56
C PRO A 267 -6.33 -3.70 -0.75
N ALA A 268 -6.84 -4.20 0.38
CA ALA A 268 -6.28 -5.35 1.09
C ALA A 268 -7.37 -6.16 1.78
N PHE A 269 -7.21 -7.47 1.82
CA PHE A 269 -8.09 -8.32 2.61
C PHE A 269 -7.71 -8.29 4.08
N ALA A 270 -8.70 -8.17 4.95
CA ALA A 270 -8.53 -8.04 6.38
C ALA A 270 -9.60 -8.84 7.16
N GLY A 271 -9.48 -8.83 8.49
CA GLY A 271 -10.35 -9.57 9.38
C GLY A 271 -9.84 -10.98 9.65
N PRO A 272 -10.39 -11.67 10.66
CA PRO A 272 -9.94 -13.00 11.08
C PRO A 272 -10.00 -14.05 9.96
N ASP A 273 -10.99 -13.93 9.08
CA ASP A 273 -11.21 -14.85 7.96
C ASP A 273 -10.67 -14.32 6.61
N LEU A 274 -10.07 -13.12 6.59
CA LEU A 274 -9.59 -12.41 5.38
C LEU A 274 -10.69 -12.26 4.32
N ASP A 275 -11.92 -12.02 4.73
CA ASP A 275 -13.10 -11.94 3.88
C ASP A 275 -13.68 -10.52 3.74
N VAL A 276 -13.04 -9.53 4.40
CA VAL A 276 -13.36 -8.10 4.29
C VAL A 276 -12.29 -7.44 3.43
N LEU A 277 -12.67 -6.94 2.28
CA LEU A 277 -11.80 -6.09 1.44
C LEU A 277 -11.83 -4.68 2.02
N VAL A 278 -10.74 -4.23 2.60
CA VAL A 278 -10.50 -2.84 3.03
C VAL A 278 -9.90 -2.08 1.86
N ILE A 279 -10.37 -0.86 1.64
CA ILE A 279 -9.98 -0.03 0.48
C ILE A 279 -9.64 1.36 1.02
N THR A 280 -8.44 1.83 0.70
CA THR A 280 -8.00 3.21 0.99
C THR A 280 -8.35 4.14 -0.16
N THR A 281 -8.49 5.43 0.14
CA THR A 281 -8.75 6.47 -0.84
C THR A 281 -8.00 7.75 -0.51
N SER A 282 -7.88 8.65 -1.49
CA SER A 282 -7.25 9.95 -1.34
C SER A 282 -8.25 11.09 -1.45
N SER A 283 -8.07 12.11 -0.60
CA SER A 283 -8.76 13.39 -0.72
C SER A 283 -7.93 14.46 -1.47
N SER A 284 -6.65 14.19 -1.75
CA SER A 284 -5.77 15.12 -2.45
C SER A 284 -6.28 15.43 -3.87
N GLY A 285 -6.43 16.72 -4.18
CA GLY A 285 -6.90 17.18 -5.48
C GLY A 285 -8.38 16.96 -5.76
N VAL A 286 -9.18 16.59 -4.75
CA VAL A 286 -10.61 16.30 -4.90
C VAL A 286 -11.45 17.37 -4.18
N ASP A 287 -12.52 17.84 -4.82
CA ASP A 287 -13.53 18.67 -4.17
C ASP A 287 -14.41 17.79 -3.24
N LEU A 288 -14.24 17.96 -1.93
CA LEU A 288 -14.97 17.20 -0.93
C LEU A 288 -16.47 17.55 -0.88
N ALA A 289 -16.90 18.68 -1.44
CA ALA A 289 -18.31 18.99 -1.56
C ALA A 289 -19.01 18.15 -2.64
N GLU A 290 -18.28 17.80 -3.70
CA GLU A 290 -18.76 16.92 -4.78
C GLU A 290 -18.53 15.44 -4.45
N HIS A 291 -17.43 15.14 -3.76
CA HIS A 291 -17.01 13.77 -3.43
C HIS A 291 -16.73 13.60 -1.93
N PRO A 292 -17.76 13.64 -1.07
CA PRO A 292 -17.58 13.64 0.40
C PRO A 292 -16.98 12.34 0.95
N GLY A 293 -16.97 11.26 0.17
CA GLY A 293 -16.32 9.99 0.54
C GLY A 293 -14.80 9.96 0.34
N SER A 294 -14.21 10.97 -0.30
CA SER A 294 -12.78 10.99 -0.59
C SER A 294 -11.92 11.07 0.67
N GLY A 295 -10.85 10.30 0.72
CA GLY A 295 -9.93 10.22 1.84
C GLY A 295 -10.41 9.31 3.00
N HIS A 296 -11.60 8.72 2.91
CA HIS A 296 -12.05 7.72 3.89
C HIS A 296 -11.55 6.31 3.54
N LEU A 297 -11.56 5.43 4.53
CA LEU A 297 -11.48 3.99 4.29
C LEU A 297 -12.87 3.47 3.93
N PHE A 298 -12.88 2.48 3.03
CA PHE A 298 -14.08 1.75 2.63
C PHE A 298 -13.89 0.26 2.88
N THR A 299 -15.00 -0.48 2.99
CA THR A 299 -14.98 -1.94 3.08
C THR A 299 -16.04 -2.56 2.19
N ALA A 300 -15.76 -3.76 1.71
CA ALA A 300 -16.70 -4.57 0.95
C ALA A 300 -16.53 -6.06 1.27
N ARG A 301 -17.61 -6.83 1.13
CA ARG A 301 -17.55 -8.30 1.11
C ARG A 301 -17.78 -8.78 -0.32
N VAL A 302 -16.77 -9.43 -0.86
CA VAL A 302 -16.73 -9.77 -2.29
C VAL A 302 -16.90 -11.28 -2.55
N GLY A 303 -17.18 -12.06 -1.49
CA GLY A 303 -17.49 -13.49 -1.60
C GLY A 303 -16.27 -14.39 -1.78
N VAL A 304 -15.05 -13.86 -1.71
CA VAL A 304 -13.79 -14.60 -1.72
C VAL A 304 -12.92 -14.16 -0.54
N ARG A 305 -11.94 -14.96 -0.19
CA ARG A 305 -10.93 -14.63 0.84
C ARG A 305 -9.64 -14.16 0.19
N GLY A 306 -8.94 -13.26 0.86
CA GLY A 306 -7.61 -12.85 0.46
C GLY A 306 -6.53 -13.86 0.84
N LEU A 307 -5.37 -13.69 0.25
CA LEU A 307 -4.15 -14.33 0.74
C LEU A 307 -3.71 -13.63 2.04
N ALA A 308 -3.21 -14.41 3.00
CA ALA A 308 -2.64 -13.84 4.20
C ALA A 308 -1.38 -13.03 3.85
N THR A 309 -1.31 -11.80 4.32
CA THR A 309 -0.10 -10.98 4.21
C THR A 309 0.97 -11.57 5.12
N PRO A 310 2.15 -11.93 4.60
CA PRO A 310 3.25 -12.42 5.43
C PRO A 310 3.73 -11.34 6.41
N TYR A 311 4.22 -11.78 7.57
CA TYR A 311 4.93 -10.87 8.47
C TYR A 311 6.31 -10.51 7.91
N TRP A 312 6.67 -9.24 8.02
CA TRP A 312 8.05 -8.83 7.79
C TRP A 312 8.99 -9.51 8.79
N VAL A 313 10.11 -9.99 8.30
CA VAL A 313 11.17 -10.60 9.14
C VAL A 313 12.27 -9.57 9.33
N PRO A 314 12.40 -8.96 10.54
CA PRO A 314 13.45 -7.99 10.82
C PRO A 314 14.84 -8.63 10.69
N PRO A 315 15.86 -7.88 10.20
CA PRO A 315 17.23 -8.37 10.21
C PRO A 315 17.69 -8.65 11.65
N GLN A 316 18.42 -9.76 11.80
CA GLN A 316 19.06 -10.10 13.09
C GLN A 316 20.39 -9.35 13.17
N TRP A 317 20.64 -8.68 14.28
CA TRP A 317 21.88 -7.96 14.60
C TRP A 317 22.80 -8.80 15.43
#